data_05045c71adc932a2555f165a5556b1fb
#
_entry.id   05045c71adc932a2555f165a5556b1fb
#
_cell.length_a   1.000
_cell.length_b   1.000
_cell.length_c   1.000
_cell.angle_alpha   90.00
_cell.angle_beta   90.00
_cell.angle_gamma   90.00
#
_symmetry.space_group_name_H-M   'P 1'
#
loop_
_entity.id
_entity.type
_entity.pdbx_description
1 polymer ?
#
loop_
_entity_poly.entity_id
_entity_poly.type
_entity_poly.pdbx_seq_one_letter_code
_entity_poly.pdbx_strand_id
1 'polypeptide(L)'
;MKHIIILGDGMADHAVERLGGKTLLQYANKPYMDLLAKKGKTGRLVTVPDGFHPGSEVANSSIMGYDQNEVYEGRGPLEAASIGYEMSPNDFALRCNIINVNNGIIVTHNGGNLETEDADMLIKYLNEKLASQYPGIVKFITGIQYRHLLIIKGGNKYVDCAPPHDHPNEEWKPLLVKPMEGVDEALLAGNSDKTPAEDVAENGGILSDEYRMSAQQTADLLNELILKSQEILESHPFNVARKERGERMANIIWPWGGGYRPHMLTLSQMYPQI
;
A
#
# COMPACT_ATOMS: atom_id res chain seq x y z
N MET A 1 -1.95 -33.38 -10.86
CA MET A 1 -2.84 -32.73 -11.87
C MET A 1 -2.44 -31.27 -11.94
N LYS A 2 -2.46 -30.63 -13.12
CA LYS A 2 -2.17 -29.19 -13.22
C LYS A 2 -3.47 -28.41 -13.19
N HIS A 3 -3.53 -27.36 -12.38
CA HIS A 3 -4.66 -26.45 -12.28
C HIS A 3 -4.26 -25.11 -12.90
N ILE A 4 -5.15 -24.52 -13.69
CA ILE A 4 -4.91 -23.24 -14.40
C ILE A 4 -6.09 -22.34 -14.11
N ILE A 5 -5.81 -21.16 -13.56
CA ILE A 5 -6.80 -20.08 -13.39
C ILE A 5 -6.51 -19.06 -14.49
N ILE A 6 -7.52 -18.77 -15.32
CA ILE A 6 -7.47 -17.71 -16.31
C ILE A 6 -8.40 -16.60 -15.84
N LEU A 7 -7.83 -15.49 -15.40
CA LEU A 7 -8.57 -14.33 -14.93
C LEU A 7 -8.80 -13.35 -16.09
N GLY A 8 -10.06 -13.17 -16.47
CA GLY A 8 -10.48 -12.15 -17.42
C GLY A 8 -10.78 -10.83 -16.70
N ASP A 9 -9.74 -10.12 -16.30
CA ASP A 9 -9.91 -8.85 -15.60
C ASP A 9 -10.54 -7.78 -16.50
N GLY A 10 -11.49 -7.00 -15.96
CA GLY A 10 -12.21 -5.96 -16.68
C GLY A 10 -13.16 -6.45 -17.78
N MET A 11 -13.47 -7.75 -17.85
CA MET A 11 -14.38 -8.30 -18.89
C MET A 11 -15.86 -8.16 -18.55
N ALA A 12 -16.23 -7.99 -17.30
CA ALA A 12 -17.62 -7.76 -16.87
C ALA A 12 -18.05 -6.33 -17.19
N ASP A 13 -19.24 -6.17 -17.75
CA ASP A 13 -19.78 -4.85 -18.10
C ASP A 13 -21.32 -4.89 -18.11
N HIS A 14 -21.92 -3.72 -18.17
CA HIS A 14 -23.35 -3.54 -18.33
C HIS A 14 -23.78 -3.76 -19.79
N ALA A 15 -25.08 -4.03 -19.97
CA ALA A 15 -25.68 -4.13 -21.29
C ALA A 15 -25.62 -2.77 -22.01
N VAL A 16 -25.23 -2.79 -23.29
CA VAL A 16 -25.10 -1.61 -24.14
C VAL A 16 -26.25 -1.54 -25.11
N GLU A 17 -27.06 -0.50 -25.06
CA GLU A 17 -28.27 -0.35 -25.87
C GLU A 17 -28.01 -0.44 -27.38
N ARG A 18 -26.96 0.25 -27.88
CA ARG A 18 -26.55 0.22 -29.30
C ARG A 18 -26.09 -1.18 -29.80
N LEU A 19 -25.84 -2.11 -28.86
CA LEU A 19 -25.53 -3.52 -29.17
C LEU A 19 -26.72 -4.44 -28.99
N GLY A 20 -27.92 -3.88 -28.99
CA GLY A 20 -29.19 -4.62 -28.82
C GLY A 20 -29.37 -5.16 -27.40
N GLY A 21 -28.93 -4.42 -26.38
CA GLY A 21 -29.02 -4.80 -24.98
C GLY A 21 -28.06 -5.92 -24.56
N LYS A 22 -27.01 -6.17 -25.32
CA LYS A 22 -25.95 -7.15 -24.99
C LYS A 22 -24.78 -6.48 -24.26
N THR A 23 -24.12 -7.23 -23.36
CA THR A 23 -22.84 -6.84 -22.85
C THR A 23 -21.76 -6.97 -23.93
N LEU A 24 -20.60 -6.31 -23.75
CA LEU A 24 -19.47 -6.44 -24.66
C LEU A 24 -19.02 -7.90 -24.79
N LEU A 25 -19.00 -8.64 -23.69
CA LEU A 25 -18.66 -10.07 -23.69
C LEU A 25 -19.69 -10.92 -24.46
N GLN A 26 -20.98 -10.61 -24.35
CA GLN A 26 -22.03 -11.30 -25.14
C GLN A 26 -21.96 -10.99 -26.64
N TYR A 27 -21.46 -9.79 -26.98
CA TYR A 27 -21.35 -9.36 -28.38
C TYR A 27 -20.05 -9.85 -29.05
N ALA A 28 -18.98 -10.04 -28.30
CA ALA A 28 -17.68 -10.46 -28.82
C ALA A 28 -17.70 -11.87 -29.42
N ASN A 29 -16.92 -12.07 -30.49
CA ASN A 29 -16.68 -13.41 -31.05
C ASN A 29 -15.68 -14.17 -30.17
N LYS A 30 -16.15 -15.15 -29.38
CA LYS A 30 -15.35 -15.86 -28.37
C LYS A 30 -15.69 -17.36 -28.30
N PRO A 31 -15.56 -18.09 -29.43
CA PRO A 31 -16.07 -19.46 -29.55
C PRO A 31 -15.50 -20.44 -28.53
N TYR A 32 -14.25 -20.25 -28.11
CA TYR A 32 -13.62 -21.12 -27.10
C TYR A 32 -14.13 -20.85 -25.70
N MET A 33 -14.35 -19.60 -25.31
CA MET A 33 -14.96 -19.27 -24.02
C MET A 33 -16.42 -19.79 -23.96
N ASP A 34 -17.18 -19.63 -25.05
CA ASP A 34 -18.55 -20.18 -25.15
C ASP A 34 -18.56 -21.70 -25.06
N LEU A 35 -17.57 -22.36 -25.66
CA LEU A 35 -17.39 -23.81 -25.55
C LEU A 35 -17.11 -24.26 -24.12
N LEU A 36 -16.22 -23.57 -23.40
CA LEU A 36 -15.89 -23.85 -22.00
C LEU A 36 -17.11 -23.63 -21.10
N ALA A 37 -17.85 -22.54 -21.30
CA ALA A 37 -19.05 -22.25 -20.54
C ALA A 37 -20.15 -23.30 -20.77
N LYS A 38 -20.30 -23.81 -22.01
CA LYS A 38 -21.28 -24.86 -22.35
C LYS A 38 -20.93 -26.22 -21.78
N LYS A 39 -19.64 -26.57 -21.72
CA LYS A 39 -19.17 -27.90 -21.28
C LYS A 39 -18.81 -27.95 -19.81
N GLY A 40 -18.52 -26.81 -19.22
CA GLY A 40 -18.11 -26.67 -17.82
C GLY A 40 -19.28 -26.42 -16.88
N LYS A 41 -18.92 -26.08 -15.64
CA LYS A 41 -19.84 -25.55 -14.63
C LYS A 41 -19.66 -24.04 -14.55
N THR A 42 -20.75 -23.30 -14.52
CA THR A 42 -20.75 -21.84 -14.36
C THR A 42 -21.36 -21.46 -13.02
N GLY A 43 -20.95 -20.34 -12.49
CA GLY A 43 -21.44 -19.81 -11.23
C GLY A 43 -21.12 -18.32 -11.08
N ARG A 44 -21.47 -17.78 -9.93
CA ARG A 44 -21.10 -16.42 -9.52
C ARG A 44 -20.16 -16.51 -8.31
N LEU A 45 -19.13 -15.69 -8.33
CA LEU A 45 -18.18 -15.55 -7.24
C LEU A 45 -18.22 -14.10 -6.76
N VAL A 46 -18.33 -13.90 -5.45
CA VAL A 46 -18.13 -12.59 -4.82
C VAL A 46 -16.62 -12.43 -4.61
N THR A 47 -15.99 -11.60 -5.42
CA THR A 47 -14.53 -11.38 -5.37
C THR A 47 -14.14 -10.25 -4.44
N VAL A 48 -15.05 -9.31 -4.18
CA VAL A 48 -14.86 -8.23 -3.21
C VAL A 48 -16.04 -8.33 -2.22
N PRO A 49 -15.82 -8.86 -1.02
CA PRO A 49 -16.85 -8.89 0.04
C PRO A 49 -17.29 -7.50 0.45
N ASP A 50 -18.48 -7.40 1.04
CA ASP A 50 -19.00 -6.14 1.57
C ASP A 50 -18.06 -5.56 2.62
N GLY A 51 -17.84 -4.24 2.56
CA GLY A 51 -16.96 -3.52 3.47
C GLY A 51 -15.49 -3.42 3.01
N PHE A 52 -15.10 -4.13 1.93
CA PHE A 52 -13.76 -4.02 1.37
C PHE A 52 -13.71 -3.05 0.18
N HIS A 53 -12.60 -2.30 0.09
CA HIS A 53 -12.35 -1.45 -1.07
C HIS A 53 -12.17 -2.34 -2.33
N PRO A 54 -12.77 -1.98 -3.49
CA PRO A 54 -12.62 -2.73 -4.72
C PRO A 54 -11.19 -2.59 -5.28
N GLY A 55 -10.34 -3.54 -4.91
CA GLY A 55 -8.94 -3.62 -5.32
C GLY A 55 -8.59 -5.00 -5.87
N SER A 56 -7.61 -5.06 -6.79
CA SER A 56 -7.16 -6.33 -7.37
C SER A 56 -6.58 -7.26 -6.31
N GLU A 57 -5.97 -6.74 -5.27
CA GLU A 57 -5.44 -7.51 -4.15
C GLU A 57 -6.53 -8.26 -3.38
N VAL A 58 -7.67 -7.61 -3.11
CA VAL A 58 -8.83 -8.23 -2.46
C VAL A 58 -9.46 -9.26 -3.38
N ALA A 59 -9.70 -8.89 -4.64
CA ALA A 59 -10.35 -9.78 -5.61
C ALA A 59 -9.50 -11.03 -5.91
N ASN A 60 -8.19 -10.88 -6.12
CA ASN A 60 -7.31 -12.00 -6.45
C ASN A 60 -7.15 -12.97 -5.27
N SER A 61 -7.00 -12.47 -4.05
CA SER A 61 -6.92 -13.34 -2.88
C SER A 61 -8.25 -14.07 -2.62
N SER A 62 -9.40 -13.44 -2.84
CA SER A 62 -10.71 -14.11 -2.80
C SER A 62 -10.84 -15.22 -3.86
N ILE A 63 -10.35 -14.99 -5.09
CA ILE A 63 -10.31 -16.00 -6.17
C ILE A 63 -9.43 -17.19 -5.79
N MET A 64 -8.34 -16.94 -5.04
CA MET A 64 -7.44 -17.98 -4.55
C MET A 64 -7.98 -18.73 -3.33
N GLY A 65 -9.13 -18.34 -2.79
CA GLY A 65 -9.84 -19.03 -1.70
C GLY A 65 -9.52 -18.50 -0.31
N TYR A 66 -8.92 -17.33 -0.19
CA TYR A 66 -8.69 -16.69 1.11
C TYR A 66 -9.94 -15.94 1.58
N ASP A 67 -10.26 -16.05 2.87
CA ASP A 67 -11.26 -15.20 3.52
C ASP A 67 -10.63 -13.83 3.83
N GLN A 68 -11.15 -12.79 3.21
CA GLN A 68 -10.62 -11.44 3.37
C GLN A 68 -10.77 -10.90 4.78
N ASN A 69 -11.81 -11.33 5.52
CA ASN A 69 -12.00 -10.92 6.91
C ASN A 69 -10.90 -11.46 7.84
N GLU A 70 -10.26 -12.56 7.45
CA GLU A 70 -9.21 -13.19 8.24
C GLU A 70 -7.80 -12.76 7.82
N VAL A 71 -7.59 -12.51 6.50
CA VAL A 71 -6.23 -12.38 5.97
C VAL A 71 -5.88 -10.98 5.48
N TYR A 72 -6.87 -10.13 5.18
CA TYR A 72 -6.58 -8.82 4.59
C TYR A 72 -6.20 -7.81 5.66
N GLU A 73 -4.94 -7.47 5.69
CA GLU A 73 -4.39 -6.47 6.62
C GLU A 73 -4.08 -5.13 5.95
N GLY A 74 -4.11 -5.07 4.63
CA GLY A 74 -3.77 -3.88 3.87
C GLY A 74 -2.82 -4.18 2.72
N ARG A 75 -2.51 -3.18 1.93
CA ARG A 75 -1.69 -3.31 0.72
C ARG A 75 -0.20 -3.41 1.02
N GLY A 76 0.28 -2.69 2.04
CA GLY A 76 1.68 -2.69 2.45
C GLY A 76 2.23 -4.08 2.78
N PRO A 77 1.56 -4.87 3.63
CA PRO A 77 2.01 -6.23 3.93
C PRO A 77 2.09 -7.16 2.72
N LEU A 78 1.15 -7.06 1.78
CA LEU A 78 1.16 -7.85 0.54
C LEU A 78 2.34 -7.48 -0.37
N GLU A 79 2.64 -6.19 -0.49
CA GLU A 79 3.81 -5.71 -1.23
C GLU A 79 5.12 -6.08 -0.53
N ALA A 80 5.16 -6.07 0.82
CA ALA A 80 6.30 -6.56 1.59
C ALA A 80 6.61 -8.03 1.27
N ALA A 81 5.59 -8.88 1.30
CA ALA A 81 5.72 -10.28 0.93
C ALA A 81 6.17 -10.46 -0.53
N SER A 82 5.66 -9.64 -1.46
CA SER A 82 5.98 -9.68 -2.89
C SER A 82 7.46 -9.42 -3.18
N ILE A 83 8.10 -8.56 -2.41
CA ILE A 83 9.54 -8.24 -2.55
C ILE A 83 10.44 -9.09 -1.65
N GLY A 84 9.87 -10.09 -0.94
CA GLY A 84 10.59 -10.99 -0.05
C GLY A 84 11.02 -10.36 1.28
N TYR A 85 10.36 -9.27 1.71
CA TYR A 85 10.59 -8.72 3.03
C TYR A 85 9.81 -9.52 4.08
N GLU A 86 10.54 -10.15 4.99
CA GLU A 86 9.96 -10.88 6.12
C GLU A 86 9.60 -9.89 7.24
N MET A 87 8.32 -9.62 7.38
CA MET A 87 7.80 -8.74 8.43
C MET A 87 7.91 -9.40 9.81
N SER A 88 8.45 -8.67 10.76
CA SER A 88 8.36 -9.00 12.19
C SER A 88 6.93 -8.82 12.70
N PRO A 89 6.54 -9.47 13.80
CA PRO A 89 5.20 -9.29 14.41
C PRO A 89 4.91 -7.84 14.82
N ASN A 90 5.97 -7.04 15.04
CA ASN A 90 5.91 -5.64 15.43
C ASN A 90 5.99 -4.65 14.27
N ASP A 91 6.09 -5.12 13.03
CA ASP A 91 6.18 -4.26 11.86
C ASP A 91 4.79 -3.81 11.41
N PHE A 92 4.62 -2.51 11.26
CA PHE A 92 3.54 -1.89 10.53
C PHE A 92 4.07 -1.49 9.16
N ALA A 93 3.62 -2.17 8.11
CA ALA A 93 4.06 -1.95 6.74
C ALA A 93 3.06 -1.12 5.97
N LEU A 94 3.52 -0.04 5.35
CA LEU A 94 2.72 0.82 4.47
C LEU A 94 3.33 0.79 3.07
N ARG A 95 2.47 0.79 2.06
CA ARG A 95 2.88 1.23 0.75
C ARG A 95 3.28 2.70 0.83
N CYS A 96 4.41 3.05 0.25
CA CYS A 96 4.94 4.40 0.28
C CYS A 96 5.25 4.84 -1.15
N ASN A 97 4.42 5.70 -1.71
CA ASN A 97 4.69 6.29 -3.01
C ASN A 97 5.66 7.47 -2.85
N ILE A 98 6.52 7.71 -3.84
CA ILE A 98 7.09 9.03 -4.05
C ILE A 98 6.18 9.74 -5.05
N ILE A 99 5.58 10.86 -4.65
CA ILE A 99 4.62 11.60 -5.46
C ILE A 99 5.15 12.98 -5.86
N ASN A 100 4.44 13.68 -6.73
CA ASN A 100 4.72 15.06 -7.04
C ASN A 100 3.64 15.97 -6.46
N VAL A 101 4.07 16.91 -5.61
CA VAL A 101 3.26 18.06 -5.18
C VAL A 101 3.85 19.34 -5.69
N ASN A 102 2.98 20.29 -6.06
CA ASN A 102 3.35 21.64 -6.48
C ASN A 102 2.31 22.63 -6.00
N ASN A 103 2.74 23.74 -5.44
CA ASN A 103 1.88 24.79 -4.90
C ASN A 103 0.78 24.26 -3.94
N GLY A 104 1.12 23.29 -3.11
CA GLY A 104 0.19 22.69 -2.15
C GLY A 104 -0.76 21.63 -2.73
N ILE A 105 -0.66 21.30 -4.02
CA ILE A 105 -1.58 20.41 -4.74
C ILE A 105 -0.86 19.12 -5.13
N ILE A 106 -1.55 17.95 -5.03
CA ILE A 106 -1.10 16.69 -5.59
C ILE A 106 -1.21 16.75 -7.10
N VAL A 107 -0.07 16.80 -7.81
CA VAL A 107 -0.04 16.85 -9.28
C VAL A 107 -0.03 15.47 -9.89
N THR A 108 0.77 14.55 -9.33
CA THR A 108 0.76 13.14 -9.72
C THR A 108 1.11 12.23 -8.54
N HIS A 109 0.49 11.06 -8.52
CA HIS A 109 0.77 10.01 -7.55
C HIS A 109 2.00 9.15 -7.91
N ASN A 110 2.67 9.41 -9.05
CA ASN A 110 3.75 8.59 -9.60
C ASN A 110 5.08 9.35 -9.73
N GLY A 111 5.27 10.45 -9.01
CA GLY A 111 6.52 11.21 -8.99
C GLY A 111 6.96 11.74 -10.37
N GLY A 112 6.01 11.98 -11.29
CA GLY A 112 6.31 12.43 -12.66
C GLY A 112 6.94 11.32 -13.51
N ASN A 113 6.41 10.11 -13.44
CA ASN A 113 6.90 8.90 -14.13
C ASN A 113 8.35 8.55 -13.71
N LEU A 114 8.52 8.36 -12.41
CA LEU A 114 9.82 8.01 -11.83
C LEU A 114 10.23 6.60 -12.26
N GLU A 115 11.46 6.46 -12.78
CA GLU A 115 12.05 5.15 -13.10
C GLU A 115 12.58 4.46 -11.83
N THR A 116 12.74 3.15 -11.88
CA THR A 116 13.10 2.35 -10.69
C THR A 116 14.47 2.71 -10.14
N GLU A 117 15.45 2.94 -11.02
CA GLU A 117 16.81 3.30 -10.64
C GLU A 117 16.89 4.66 -9.93
N ASP A 118 16.17 5.65 -10.46
CA ASP A 118 16.08 6.98 -9.86
C ASP A 118 15.36 6.92 -8.51
N ALA A 119 14.30 6.13 -8.44
CA ALA A 119 13.56 5.91 -7.20
C ALA A 119 14.41 5.23 -6.13
N ASP A 120 15.18 4.21 -6.48
CA ASP A 120 16.10 3.52 -5.57
C ASP A 120 17.12 4.48 -4.97
N MET A 121 17.69 5.37 -5.80
CA MET A 121 18.59 6.42 -5.34
C MET A 121 17.92 7.34 -4.31
N LEU A 122 16.68 7.78 -4.57
CA LEU A 122 15.94 8.66 -3.67
C LEU A 122 15.56 7.95 -2.36
N ILE A 123 15.17 6.67 -2.42
CA ILE A 123 14.85 5.87 -1.24
C ILE A 123 16.10 5.62 -0.37
N LYS A 124 17.25 5.33 -0.99
CA LYS A 124 18.52 5.23 -0.25
C LYS A 124 18.90 6.54 0.42
N TYR A 125 18.69 7.66 -0.26
CA TYR A 125 18.91 8.98 0.30
C TYR A 125 17.96 9.29 1.47
N LEU A 126 16.69 8.91 1.37
CA LEU A 126 15.74 9.03 2.49
C LEU A 126 16.15 8.15 3.69
N ASN A 127 16.66 6.94 3.45
CA ASN A 127 17.18 6.12 4.56
C ASN A 127 18.39 6.81 5.24
N GLU A 128 19.31 7.39 4.47
CA GLU A 128 20.46 8.09 5.00
C GLU A 128 20.09 9.37 5.77
N LYS A 129 19.20 10.20 5.22
CA LYS A 129 18.91 11.53 5.75
C LYS A 129 17.72 11.60 6.69
N LEU A 130 16.75 10.71 6.53
CA LEU A 130 15.49 10.74 7.28
C LEU A 130 15.36 9.54 8.22
N ALA A 131 15.39 8.30 7.72
CA ALA A 131 15.20 7.12 8.56
C ALA A 131 16.30 6.97 9.62
N SER A 132 17.53 7.42 9.34
CA SER A 132 18.63 7.44 10.31
C SER A 132 18.35 8.29 11.56
N GLN A 133 17.37 9.20 11.51
CA GLN A 133 16.94 9.99 12.66
C GLN A 133 16.03 9.17 13.61
N TYR A 134 15.53 8.01 13.15
CA TYR A 134 14.63 7.12 13.88
C TYR A 134 15.18 5.68 13.86
N PRO A 135 16.37 5.45 14.44
CA PRO A 135 17.06 4.16 14.36
C PRO A 135 16.23 3.05 15.00
N GLY A 136 16.09 1.92 14.30
CA GLY A 136 15.30 0.78 14.76
C GLY A 136 13.79 0.95 14.69
N ILE A 137 13.28 2.11 14.26
CA ILE A 137 11.85 2.43 14.18
C ILE A 137 11.39 2.56 12.72
N VAL A 138 12.12 3.31 11.90
CA VAL A 138 11.73 3.67 10.52
C VAL A 138 12.67 3.04 9.52
N LYS A 139 12.11 2.42 8.47
CA LYS A 139 12.88 1.90 7.34
C LYS A 139 12.11 2.07 6.04
N PHE A 140 12.76 2.64 5.04
CA PHE A 140 12.27 2.65 3.66
C PHE A 140 12.87 1.49 2.88
N ILE A 141 12.07 0.82 2.04
CA ILE A 141 12.50 -0.29 1.20
C ILE A 141 12.13 0.02 -0.24
N THR A 142 13.10 -0.07 -1.14
CA THR A 142 12.88 0.17 -2.57
C THR A 142 11.97 -0.87 -3.17
N GLY A 143 10.97 -0.43 -3.90
CA GLY A 143 10.11 -1.25 -4.74
C GLY A 143 10.33 -0.93 -6.23
N ILE A 144 9.26 -0.86 -6.99
CA ILE A 144 9.31 -0.62 -8.43
C ILE A 144 8.78 0.78 -8.75
N GLN A 145 9.54 1.56 -9.53
CA GLN A 145 9.19 2.92 -9.93
C GLN A 145 8.89 3.80 -8.70
N TYR A 146 7.73 4.43 -8.65
CA TYR A 146 7.29 5.30 -7.56
C TYR A 146 6.74 4.55 -6.32
N ARG A 147 6.67 3.22 -6.38
CA ARG A 147 6.04 2.35 -5.36
C ARG A 147 7.08 1.71 -4.46
N HIS A 148 7.10 2.09 -3.23
CA HIS A 148 8.05 1.62 -2.21
C HIS A 148 7.30 1.18 -0.96
N LEU A 149 8.05 0.70 0.04
CA LEU A 149 7.51 0.38 1.35
C LEU A 149 8.12 1.30 2.40
N LEU A 150 7.30 1.63 3.38
CA LEU A 150 7.69 2.22 4.64
C LEU A 150 7.33 1.23 5.75
N ILE A 151 8.32 0.85 6.54
CA ILE A 151 8.15 0.02 7.72
C ILE A 151 8.28 0.90 8.95
N ILE A 152 7.27 0.87 9.81
CA ILE A 152 7.29 1.51 11.13
C ILE A 152 7.21 0.40 12.18
N LYS A 153 8.30 0.16 12.89
CA LYS A 153 8.31 -0.80 13.99
C LYS A 153 7.47 -0.24 15.15
N GLY A 154 6.55 -1.03 15.66
CA GLY A 154 5.63 -0.62 16.73
C GLY A 154 4.51 0.33 16.32
N GLY A 155 4.34 0.61 15.02
CA GLY A 155 3.27 1.47 14.53
C GLY A 155 1.88 0.88 14.74
N ASN A 156 0.87 1.75 14.88
CA ASN A 156 -0.53 1.38 15.02
C ASN A 156 -1.23 1.45 13.66
N LYS A 157 -1.95 0.39 13.27
CA LYS A 157 -2.62 0.31 11.97
C LYS A 157 -3.93 1.11 11.86
N TYR A 158 -4.46 1.54 12.98
CA TYR A 158 -5.73 2.30 13.04
C TYR A 158 -5.50 3.79 12.75
N VAL A 159 -4.81 4.06 11.65
CA VAL A 159 -4.58 5.39 11.09
C VAL A 159 -5.20 5.49 9.71
N ASP A 160 -5.86 6.61 9.44
CA ASP A 160 -6.43 6.92 8.13
C ASP A 160 -5.37 7.57 7.25
N CYS A 161 -5.07 6.92 6.13
CA CYS A 161 -4.07 7.33 5.17
C CYS A 161 -4.71 7.38 3.77
N ALA A 162 -4.99 8.56 3.27
CA ALA A 162 -5.63 8.77 1.97
C ALA A 162 -4.77 8.22 0.79
N PRO A 163 -5.30 7.36 -0.10
CA PRO A 163 -4.58 6.92 -1.28
C PRO A 163 -4.35 8.08 -2.25
N PRO A 164 -3.11 8.37 -2.68
CA PRO A 164 -2.81 9.61 -3.43
C PRO A 164 -3.38 9.62 -4.85
N HIS A 165 -3.77 8.47 -5.39
CA HIS A 165 -4.39 8.36 -6.72
C HIS A 165 -5.89 8.69 -6.73
N ASP A 166 -6.53 8.75 -5.57
CA ASP A 166 -7.94 9.13 -5.41
C ASP A 166 -8.11 10.66 -5.27
N HIS A 167 -7.01 11.39 -5.03
CA HIS A 167 -6.99 12.83 -4.76
C HIS A 167 -6.18 13.65 -5.78
N PRO A 168 -6.33 13.42 -7.11
CA PRO A 168 -5.60 14.21 -8.10
C PRO A 168 -6.10 15.66 -8.11
N ASN A 169 -5.18 16.60 -8.12
CA ASN A 169 -5.42 18.03 -8.10
C ASN A 169 -6.07 18.58 -6.82
N GLU A 170 -6.01 17.84 -5.72
CA GLU A 170 -6.47 18.28 -4.42
C GLU A 170 -5.30 18.81 -3.56
N GLU A 171 -5.63 19.62 -2.56
CA GLU A 171 -4.67 20.05 -1.55
C GLU A 171 -4.23 18.85 -0.69
N TRP A 172 -2.91 18.66 -0.55
CA TRP A 172 -2.40 17.49 0.16
C TRP A 172 -2.39 17.65 1.69
N LYS A 173 -2.27 18.88 2.22
CA LYS A 173 -2.20 19.09 3.68
C LYS A 173 -3.45 18.63 4.45
N PRO A 174 -4.68 18.83 3.97
CA PRO A 174 -5.87 18.28 4.63
C PRO A 174 -5.93 16.75 4.65
N LEU A 175 -5.16 16.08 3.76
CA LEU A 175 -5.09 14.62 3.63
C LEU A 175 -3.99 13.99 4.50
N LEU A 176 -3.34 14.76 5.36
CA LEU A 176 -2.37 14.23 6.31
C LEU A 176 -3.02 13.18 7.22
N VAL A 177 -2.18 12.25 7.66
CA VAL A 177 -2.60 11.07 8.43
C VAL A 177 -3.27 11.46 9.75
N LYS A 178 -4.34 10.76 10.10
CA LYS A 178 -5.11 10.94 11.32
C LYS A 178 -5.42 9.57 11.95
N PRO A 179 -5.67 9.50 13.26
CA PRO A 179 -6.31 8.31 13.84
C PRO A 179 -7.64 8.02 13.15
N MET A 180 -7.98 6.75 12.95
CA MET A 180 -9.26 6.35 12.35
C MET A 180 -10.42 6.75 13.25
N GLU A 181 -11.48 7.30 12.67
CA GLU A 181 -12.72 7.60 13.37
C GLU A 181 -13.59 6.35 13.53
N GLY A 182 -14.36 6.30 14.62
CA GLY A 182 -15.30 5.19 14.87
C GLY A 182 -14.67 3.86 15.28
N VAL A 183 -13.38 3.85 15.60
CA VAL A 183 -12.65 2.69 16.12
C VAL A 183 -12.66 2.73 17.65
N ASP A 184 -12.70 1.55 18.28
CA ASP A 184 -12.61 1.40 19.74
C ASP A 184 -11.34 2.08 20.27
N GLU A 185 -11.49 2.89 21.34
CA GLU A 185 -10.38 3.61 21.97
C GLU A 185 -9.25 2.67 22.42
N ALA A 186 -9.57 1.46 22.84
CA ALA A 186 -8.58 0.46 23.23
C ALA A 186 -7.68 0.05 22.05
N LEU A 187 -8.19 0.06 20.83
CA LEU A 187 -7.41 -0.23 19.60
C LEU A 187 -6.58 0.97 19.13
N LEU A 188 -7.04 2.18 19.44
CA LEU A 188 -6.31 3.41 19.15
C LEU A 188 -5.18 3.68 20.16
N ALA A 189 -5.31 3.12 21.37
CA ALA A 189 -4.31 3.28 22.42
C ALA A 189 -3.02 2.51 22.09
N GLY A 190 -1.89 3.10 22.46
CA GLY A 190 -0.63 2.37 22.57
C GLY A 190 -0.60 1.52 23.85
N ASN A 191 0.44 0.75 24.01
CA ASN A 191 0.65 -0.05 25.23
C ASN A 191 1.71 0.52 26.16
N SER A 192 2.20 1.71 25.89
CA SER A 192 3.23 2.39 26.67
C SER A 192 3.00 3.90 26.67
N ASP A 193 3.25 4.53 27.83
CA ASP A 193 3.28 5.99 27.96
C ASP A 193 4.60 6.60 27.43
N LYS A 194 5.60 5.75 27.12
CA LYS A 194 6.89 6.18 26.58
C LYS A 194 6.78 6.49 25.09
N THR A 195 7.63 7.39 24.64
CA THR A 195 7.86 7.56 23.20
C THR A 195 8.68 6.40 22.64
N PRO A 196 8.62 6.15 21.32
CA PRO A 196 9.47 5.14 20.68
C PRO A 196 10.98 5.36 20.94
N ALA A 197 11.41 6.62 20.99
CA ALA A 197 12.82 6.97 21.24
C ALA A 197 13.25 6.64 22.68
N GLU A 198 12.40 6.82 23.66
CA GLU A 198 12.65 6.44 25.06
C GLU A 198 12.74 4.92 25.21
N ASP A 199 11.84 4.16 24.58
CA ASP A 199 11.90 2.69 24.59
C ASP A 199 13.20 2.18 23.94
N VAL A 200 13.57 2.71 22.77
CA VAL A 200 14.84 2.40 22.09
C VAL A 200 16.06 2.69 22.96
N ALA A 201 16.06 3.81 23.68
CA ALA A 201 17.16 4.18 24.55
C ALA A 201 17.32 3.20 25.73
N GLU A 202 16.22 2.75 26.31
CA GLU A 202 16.22 1.80 27.42
C GLU A 202 16.55 0.36 27.00
N ASN A 203 16.23 -0.01 25.75
CA ASN A 203 16.44 -1.38 25.22
C ASN A 203 17.70 -1.52 24.36
N GLY A 204 18.73 -0.72 24.63
CA GLY A 204 20.05 -0.88 24.01
C GLY A 204 20.08 -0.52 22.51
N GLY A 205 19.23 0.41 22.08
CA GLY A 205 19.21 0.92 20.70
C GLY A 205 18.24 0.20 19.78
N ILE A 206 17.36 -0.64 20.31
CA ILE A 206 16.36 -1.40 19.54
C ILE A 206 14.98 -1.21 20.19
N LEU A 207 13.96 -0.91 19.40
CA LEU A 207 12.57 -0.87 19.90
C LEU A 207 12.17 -2.26 20.39
N SER A 208 11.57 -2.33 21.59
CA SER A 208 11.11 -3.62 22.12
C SER A 208 10.03 -4.24 21.23
N ASP A 209 10.00 -5.56 21.14
CA ASP A 209 9.03 -6.26 20.31
C ASP A 209 7.59 -6.15 20.83
N GLU A 210 7.43 -5.79 22.09
CA GLU A 210 6.14 -5.59 22.74
C GLU A 210 5.62 -4.17 22.57
N TYR A 211 6.48 -3.19 22.28
CA TYR A 211 6.09 -1.79 22.16
C TYR A 211 5.09 -1.56 21.03
N ARG A 212 4.03 -0.80 21.33
CA ARG A 212 3.04 -0.34 20.34
C ARG A 212 2.72 1.15 20.59
N MET A 213 2.90 1.93 19.52
CA MET A 213 2.46 3.32 19.48
C MET A 213 0.93 3.40 19.57
N SER A 214 0.41 4.50 20.10
CA SER A 214 -0.96 4.87 19.86
C SER A 214 -1.16 5.24 18.37
N ALA A 215 -2.42 5.26 17.92
CA ALA A 215 -2.75 5.73 16.57
C ALA A 215 -2.32 7.20 16.38
N GLN A 216 -2.44 8.04 17.43
CA GLN A 216 -1.99 9.43 17.38
C GLN A 216 -0.47 9.52 17.23
N GLN A 217 0.32 8.80 18.02
CA GLN A 217 1.78 8.78 17.88
C GLN A 217 2.22 8.30 16.50
N THR A 218 1.51 7.30 15.95
CA THR A 218 1.80 6.80 14.59
C THR A 218 1.46 7.83 13.53
N ALA A 219 0.32 8.50 13.63
CA ALA A 219 -0.08 9.58 12.72
C ALA A 219 0.90 10.75 12.76
N ASP A 220 1.32 11.17 13.97
CA ASP A 220 2.29 12.27 14.15
C ASP A 220 3.63 11.91 13.52
N LEU A 221 4.14 10.68 13.74
CA LEU A 221 5.38 10.21 13.12
C LEU A 221 5.27 10.17 11.59
N LEU A 222 4.17 9.61 11.05
CA LEU A 222 3.97 9.56 9.60
C LEU A 222 3.91 10.97 8.98
N ASN A 223 3.22 11.90 9.62
CA ASN A 223 3.13 13.27 9.17
C ASN A 223 4.49 13.98 9.22
N GLU A 224 5.27 13.75 10.27
CA GLU A 224 6.63 14.28 10.38
C GLU A 224 7.52 13.74 9.24
N LEU A 225 7.44 12.44 8.93
CA LEU A 225 8.17 11.83 7.83
C LEU A 225 7.74 12.41 6.46
N ILE A 226 6.45 12.62 6.24
CA ILE A 226 5.93 13.25 5.02
C ILE A 226 6.51 14.66 4.86
N LEU A 227 6.39 15.50 5.88
CA LEU A 227 6.86 16.90 5.84
C LEU A 227 8.37 16.99 5.63
N LYS A 228 9.16 16.24 6.43
CA LYS A 228 10.63 16.22 6.30
C LYS A 228 11.09 15.66 4.95
N SER A 229 10.37 14.67 4.40
CA SER A 229 10.71 14.11 3.11
C SER A 229 10.62 15.14 1.98
N GLN A 230 9.66 16.06 2.05
CA GLN A 230 9.53 17.13 1.07
C GLN A 230 10.78 18.02 1.06
N GLU A 231 11.23 18.49 2.21
CA GLU A 231 12.41 19.34 2.34
C GLU A 231 13.67 18.64 1.81
N ILE A 232 13.82 17.35 2.16
CA ILE A 232 14.98 16.53 1.77
C ILE A 232 14.97 16.27 0.26
N LEU A 233 13.83 15.86 -0.29
CA LEU A 233 13.72 15.49 -1.70
C LEU A 233 13.74 16.70 -2.63
N GLU A 234 13.14 17.83 -2.25
CA GLU A 234 13.20 19.05 -3.07
C GLU A 234 14.60 19.61 -3.23
N SER A 235 15.46 19.42 -2.22
CA SER A 235 16.86 19.84 -2.26
C SER A 235 17.79 18.83 -2.95
N HIS A 236 17.32 17.62 -3.24
CA HIS A 236 18.14 16.59 -3.89
C HIS A 236 18.51 17.01 -5.33
N PRO A 237 19.79 16.84 -5.77
CA PRO A 237 20.27 17.27 -7.09
C PRO A 237 19.42 16.75 -8.26
N PHE A 238 18.90 15.53 -8.15
CA PHE A 238 17.97 14.94 -9.15
C PHE A 238 16.71 15.78 -9.35
N ASN A 239 16.07 16.19 -8.26
CA ASN A 239 14.85 17.00 -8.30
C ASN A 239 15.14 18.45 -8.69
N VAL A 240 16.26 19.01 -8.26
CA VAL A 240 16.73 20.33 -8.69
C VAL A 240 16.88 20.35 -10.22
N ALA A 241 17.60 19.38 -10.78
CA ALA A 241 17.78 19.26 -12.23
C ALA A 241 16.46 19.06 -13.00
N ARG A 242 15.50 18.28 -12.46
CA ARG A 242 14.16 18.13 -13.04
C ARG A 242 13.41 19.45 -13.06
N LYS A 243 13.44 20.18 -11.96
CA LYS A 243 12.80 21.51 -11.84
C LYS A 243 13.36 22.51 -12.85
N GLU A 244 14.68 22.55 -13.03
CA GLU A 244 15.36 23.41 -14.02
C GLU A 244 14.96 23.07 -15.47
N ARG A 245 14.67 21.79 -15.77
CA ARG A 245 14.15 21.35 -17.06
C ARG A 245 12.64 21.51 -17.23
N GLY A 246 11.93 22.03 -16.22
CA GLY A 246 10.47 22.12 -16.23
C GLY A 246 9.75 20.76 -16.09
N GLU A 247 10.45 19.74 -15.64
CA GLU A 247 9.91 18.42 -15.37
C GLU A 247 9.27 18.34 -13.97
N ARG A 248 8.38 17.38 -13.79
CA ARG A 248 7.76 17.11 -12.48
C ARG A 248 8.77 16.49 -11.53
N MET A 249 8.92 17.04 -10.35
CA MET A 249 9.76 16.49 -9.29
C MET A 249 9.10 15.25 -8.66
N ALA A 250 9.93 14.38 -8.07
CA ALA A 250 9.53 13.32 -7.16
C ALA A 250 9.86 13.80 -5.73
N ASN A 251 9.00 14.64 -5.14
CA ASN A 251 9.42 15.55 -4.07
C ASN A 251 8.79 15.33 -2.70
N ILE A 252 7.95 14.31 -2.54
CA ILE A 252 7.37 13.98 -1.24
C ILE A 252 7.00 12.49 -1.18
N ILE A 253 7.20 11.85 -0.02
CA ILE A 253 6.67 10.51 0.20
C ILE A 253 5.19 10.57 0.57
N TRP A 254 4.47 9.48 0.24
CA TRP A 254 3.07 9.35 0.59
C TRP A 254 2.76 7.92 1.04
N PRO A 255 2.77 7.65 2.36
CA PRO A 255 2.44 6.35 2.93
C PRO A 255 0.92 6.13 2.95
N TRP A 256 0.47 4.90 2.62
CA TRP A 256 -0.94 4.52 2.62
C TRP A 256 -1.11 2.99 2.60
N GLY A 257 -2.33 2.50 2.85
CA GLY A 257 -2.67 1.08 2.77
C GLY A 257 -1.87 0.22 3.74
N GLY A 258 -1.69 0.71 4.96
CA GLY A 258 -0.89 0.06 6.00
C GLY A 258 -1.58 -1.14 6.62
N GLY A 259 -0.77 -2.07 7.16
CA GLY A 259 -1.25 -3.22 7.92
C GLY A 259 -0.11 -3.97 8.62
N TYR A 260 -0.51 -4.94 9.43
CA TYR A 260 0.41 -5.84 10.10
C TYR A 260 0.72 -7.08 9.25
N ARG A 261 1.61 -7.92 9.72
CA ARG A 261 1.89 -9.21 9.09
C ARG A 261 0.60 -10.06 9.04
N PRO A 262 0.07 -10.41 7.85
CA PRO A 262 -1.15 -11.19 7.75
C PRO A 262 -0.91 -12.66 8.17
N HIS A 263 -1.89 -13.27 8.77
CA HIS A 263 -1.90 -14.71 9.05
C HIS A 263 -2.38 -15.49 7.82
N MET A 264 -1.59 -15.47 6.75
CA MET A 264 -1.92 -16.20 5.52
C MET A 264 -1.20 -17.54 5.46
N LEU A 265 -1.95 -18.60 5.21
CA LEU A 265 -1.38 -19.87 4.81
C LEU A 265 -0.88 -19.78 3.36
N THR A 266 0.20 -20.47 3.04
CA THR A 266 0.62 -20.63 1.65
C THR A 266 -0.39 -21.48 0.87
N LEU A 267 -0.46 -21.33 -0.46
CA LEU A 267 -1.34 -22.17 -1.28
C LEU A 267 -1.06 -23.67 -1.10
N SER A 268 0.20 -24.05 -0.92
CA SER A 268 0.57 -25.45 -0.65
C SER A 268 0.10 -25.94 0.71
N GLN A 269 -0.04 -25.07 1.71
CA GLN A 269 -0.64 -25.42 3.00
C GLN A 269 -2.17 -25.53 2.92
N MET A 270 -2.83 -24.63 2.17
CA MET A 270 -4.28 -24.69 1.96
C MET A 270 -4.69 -25.86 1.06
N TYR A 271 -3.88 -26.17 0.06
CA TYR A 271 -4.17 -27.16 -0.98
C TYR A 271 -3.00 -28.15 -1.14
N PRO A 272 -2.73 -29.01 -0.14
CA PRO A 272 -1.59 -29.92 -0.19
C PRO A 272 -1.66 -30.98 -1.31
N GLN A 273 -2.84 -31.11 -1.95
CA GLN A 273 -3.06 -32.03 -3.08
C GLN A 273 -2.81 -31.40 -4.46
N ILE A 274 -2.48 -30.10 -4.55
CA ILE A 274 -2.26 -29.38 -5.82
C ILE A 274 -0.77 -29.33 -6.19
#